data_2464682879c649e9f7bd7fc78e32a64c
#
_entry.id   2464682879c649e9f7bd7fc78e32a64c
#
_cell.length_a   1.000
_cell.length_b   1.000
_cell.length_c   1.000
_cell.angle_alpha   90.00
_cell.angle_beta   90.00
_cell.angle_gamma   90.00
#
_symmetry.space_group_name_H-M   'P 1'
#
loop_
_entity.id
_entity.type
_entity.pdbx_description
1 polymer ?
#
loop_
_entity_poly.entity_id
_entity_poly.type
_entity_poly.pdbx_seq_one_letter_code
_entity_poly.pdbx_strand_id
1 'polypeptide(L)'
;MKTNKKELGKEQNTKIESEKTENNKSIETDEKNFTTIEGQKPSLDDLSPKSKKFAKIYNAVRFLVIIAAGVALIYASYSLTESYLNYKDDEKKYASLNDMFVQDAKGNTGSDSSAGLNGNTDLNNSKGSDSNSTANSTNSNTSNTGSSTTSSNSSSSDILNYSADSKKWVWNYDAMLKYNDEAKGYIKLDGTRIQYPIFEHSDNKYYLKHGADKIYNGAGAIFIDYRTAGLEGDMCILYGHNMLDGSMFKEIMNFRDKDFCKKHPTFDIYIGRKHYIYYVFSVFSGKDVDEKIYQYGFENKSDFQSWIDRVYSKSTYKFDTRKPTTDDKIIMCSTCVDDYGNRQLVCMYRGEEVVD
;
A
#
# COMPACT_ATOMS: atom_id res chain seq x y z
N MET A 1 26.22 -60.27 -18.32
CA MET A 1 26.37 -58.97 -18.95
C MET A 1 26.36 -57.84 -17.91
N LYS A 2 27.14 -57.95 -16.82
CA LYS A 2 27.21 -57.00 -15.68
C LYS A 2 28.65 -56.66 -15.23
N THR A 3 29.67 -56.99 -16.02
CA THR A 3 31.09 -56.85 -15.63
C THR A 3 31.86 -55.74 -16.37
N ASN A 4 31.30 -55.16 -17.44
CA ASN A 4 32.02 -54.15 -18.26
C ASN A 4 31.77 -52.66 -17.90
N LYS A 5 30.94 -52.37 -16.88
CA LYS A 5 30.66 -50.96 -16.49
C LYS A 5 31.55 -50.46 -15.34
N LYS A 6 32.26 -51.36 -14.65
CA LYS A 6 33.12 -51.04 -13.50
C LYS A 6 34.57 -50.74 -13.88
N GLU A 7 35.03 -51.27 -15.03
CA GLU A 7 36.39 -51.03 -15.52
C GLU A 7 36.50 -49.70 -16.28
N LEU A 8 35.49 -49.33 -17.07
CA LEU A 8 35.48 -48.03 -17.78
C LEU A 8 35.46 -46.80 -16.84
N GLY A 9 34.87 -46.95 -15.63
CA GLY A 9 34.84 -45.89 -14.62
C GLY A 9 36.17 -45.69 -13.87
N LYS A 10 37.05 -46.75 -13.84
CA LYS A 10 38.36 -46.65 -13.21
C LYS A 10 39.39 -45.99 -14.12
N GLU A 11 39.37 -46.26 -15.44
CA GLU A 11 40.26 -45.62 -16.42
C GLU A 11 39.98 -44.13 -16.58
N GLN A 12 38.71 -43.73 -16.54
CA GLN A 12 38.36 -42.27 -16.61
C GLN A 12 38.77 -41.51 -15.36
N ASN A 13 38.65 -42.12 -14.16
CA ASN A 13 39.08 -41.44 -12.94
C ASN A 13 40.62 -41.32 -12.84
N THR A 14 41.38 -42.30 -13.33
CA THR A 14 42.84 -42.23 -13.33
C THR A 14 43.38 -41.19 -14.29
N LYS A 15 42.66 -40.96 -15.43
CA LYS A 15 43.03 -39.93 -16.42
C LYS A 15 42.73 -38.52 -15.91
N ILE A 16 41.62 -38.35 -15.15
CA ILE A 16 41.26 -37.06 -14.53
C ILE A 16 42.21 -36.68 -13.38
N GLU A 17 42.68 -37.67 -12.62
CA GLU A 17 43.67 -37.43 -11.55
C GLU A 17 45.07 -37.12 -12.10
N SER A 18 45.49 -37.74 -13.23
CA SER A 18 46.78 -37.41 -13.86
C SER A 18 46.75 -36.02 -14.50
N GLU A 19 45.68 -35.62 -15.14
CA GLU A 19 45.53 -34.24 -15.69
C GLU A 19 45.43 -33.17 -14.60
N LYS A 20 44.84 -33.46 -13.45
CA LYS A 20 44.84 -32.56 -12.26
C LYS A 20 46.21 -32.40 -11.64
N THR A 21 47.04 -33.46 -11.66
CA THR A 21 48.40 -33.44 -11.06
C THR A 21 49.40 -32.70 -11.96
N GLU A 22 49.25 -32.80 -13.30
CA GLU A 22 50.06 -32.00 -14.24
C GLU A 22 49.67 -30.52 -14.25
N ASN A 23 48.39 -30.16 -14.19
CA ASN A 23 47.96 -28.80 -14.06
C ASN A 23 48.36 -28.12 -12.75
N ASN A 24 48.33 -28.86 -11.61
CA ASN A 24 48.79 -28.30 -10.35
C ASN A 24 50.33 -28.13 -10.31
N LYS A 25 51.11 -28.95 -11.05
CA LYS A 25 52.55 -28.82 -11.11
C LYS A 25 53.01 -27.67 -11.98
N SER A 26 52.22 -27.30 -13.02
CA SER A 26 52.49 -26.10 -13.84
C SER A 26 52.10 -24.84 -13.08
N ILE A 27 51.09 -24.85 -12.24
CA ILE A 27 50.65 -23.70 -11.41
C ILE A 27 51.67 -23.44 -10.29
N GLU A 28 52.20 -24.51 -9.64
CA GLU A 28 53.21 -24.36 -8.59
C GLU A 28 54.59 -23.88 -9.08
N THR A 29 54.96 -24.17 -10.33
CA THR A 29 56.20 -23.64 -10.94
C THR A 29 56.06 -22.18 -11.35
N ASP A 30 54.89 -21.70 -11.71
CA ASP A 30 54.65 -20.29 -12.03
C ASP A 30 54.52 -19.42 -10.75
N GLU A 31 54.00 -19.96 -9.62
CA GLU A 31 53.98 -19.21 -8.35
C GLU A 31 55.38 -19.04 -7.73
N LYS A 32 56.33 -19.98 -7.93
CA LYS A 32 57.70 -19.86 -7.40
C LYS A 32 58.56 -18.87 -8.17
N ASN A 33 58.18 -18.49 -9.39
CA ASN A 33 58.87 -17.44 -10.16
C ASN A 33 58.26 -16.05 -9.93
N PHE A 34 57.23 -15.92 -9.10
CA PHE A 34 56.58 -14.63 -8.80
C PHE A 34 57.01 -14.01 -7.47
N THR A 35 57.98 -14.63 -6.79
CA THR A 35 58.54 -14.04 -5.58
C THR A 35 59.76 -13.19 -5.91
N THR A 36 59.59 -11.91 -5.65
CA THR A 36 60.63 -10.92 -5.42
C THR A 36 61.15 -10.21 -6.68
N ILE A 37 60.30 -9.35 -7.26
CA ILE A 37 60.75 -8.04 -7.69
C ILE A 37 59.95 -7.00 -6.90
N GLU A 38 60.38 -6.72 -5.69
CA GLU A 38 60.23 -5.40 -5.10
C GLU A 38 61.05 -4.44 -5.95
N GLY A 39 60.46 -3.95 -7.02
CA GLY A 39 61.08 -3.07 -7.96
C GLY A 39 60.02 -2.22 -8.60
N GLN A 40 59.93 -0.98 -8.13
CA GLN A 40 59.38 0.21 -8.80
C GLN A 40 58.41 -0.11 -9.95
N LYS A 41 57.14 0.20 -9.77
CA LYS A 41 56.18 0.29 -10.90
C LYS A 41 56.89 1.06 -12.02
N PRO A 42 57.01 0.47 -13.24
CA PRO A 42 57.68 1.14 -14.33
C PRO A 42 57.05 2.52 -14.51
N SER A 43 57.94 3.55 -14.54
CA SER A 43 57.52 4.92 -14.81
C SER A 43 56.87 4.97 -16.19
N LEU A 44 55.89 5.85 -16.38
CA LEU A 44 55.25 6.07 -17.69
C LEU A 44 56.33 6.40 -18.76
N ASP A 45 57.52 6.87 -18.33
CA ASP A 45 58.60 7.26 -19.18
C ASP A 45 59.46 6.10 -19.73
N ASP A 46 59.35 4.91 -19.11
CA ASP A 46 60.06 3.69 -19.54
C ASP A 46 59.28 2.88 -20.59
N LEU A 47 58.07 3.27 -20.92
CA LEU A 47 57.22 2.59 -21.89
C LEU A 47 57.51 3.01 -23.33
N SER A 48 57.39 2.08 -24.29
CA SER A 48 57.48 2.38 -25.72
C SER A 48 56.46 3.45 -26.14
N PRO A 49 56.68 4.22 -27.21
CA PRO A 49 55.75 5.26 -27.65
C PRO A 49 54.30 4.77 -27.90
N LYS A 50 54.16 3.51 -28.35
CA LYS A 50 52.82 2.87 -28.53
C LYS A 50 52.16 2.57 -27.17
N SER A 51 52.92 2.03 -26.21
CA SER A 51 52.43 1.73 -24.88
C SER A 51 52.06 3.00 -24.11
N LYS A 52 52.78 4.10 -24.25
CA LYS A 52 52.43 5.42 -23.69
C LYS A 52 51.08 5.96 -24.21
N LYS A 53 50.82 5.79 -25.53
CA LYS A 53 49.53 6.17 -26.11
C LYS A 53 48.36 5.33 -25.53
N PHE A 54 48.57 4.01 -25.46
CA PHE A 54 47.55 3.12 -24.87
C PHE A 54 47.26 3.43 -23.38
N ALA A 55 48.30 3.67 -22.59
CA ALA A 55 48.18 4.06 -21.19
C ALA A 55 47.40 5.38 -21.00
N LYS A 56 47.66 6.38 -21.86
CA LYS A 56 46.91 7.66 -21.85
C LYS A 56 45.46 7.47 -22.22
N ILE A 57 45.17 6.67 -23.27
CA ILE A 57 43.78 6.35 -23.66
C ILE A 57 43.06 5.60 -22.55
N TYR A 58 43.71 4.58 -21.98
CA TYR A 58 43.14 3.81 -20.87
C TYR A 58 42.78 4.69 -19.66
N ASN A 59 43.71 5.58 -19.25
CA ASN A 59 43.47 6.50 -18.16
C ASN A 59 42.35 7.51 -18.48
N ALA A 60 42.28 8.00 -19.72
CA ALA A 60 41.21 8.89 -20.16
C ALA A 60 39.84 8.18 -20.13
N VAL A 61 39.77 6.95 -20.65
CA VAL A 61 38.52 6.13 -20.60
C VAL A 61 38.11 5.84 -19.15
N ARG A 62 39.07 5.43 -18.31
CA ARG A 62 38.82 5.20 -16.88
C ARG A 62 38.27 6.45 -16.19
N PHE A 63 38.83 7.61 -16.49
CA PHE A 63 38.39 8.88 -15.93
C PHE A 63 36.95 9.23 -16.39
N LEU A 64 36.64 9.01 -17.68
CA LEU A 64 35.28 9.20 -18.21
C LEU A 64 34.26 8.25 -17.57
N VAL A 65 34.65 6.99 -17.34
CA VAL A 65 33.78 6.03 -16.66
C VAL A 65 33.50 6.47 -15.22
N ILE A 66 34.50 6.98 -14.49
CA ILE A 66 34.34 7.49 -13.13
C ILE A 66 33.39 8.70 -13.11
N ILE A 67 33.55 9.64 -14.08
CA ILE A 67 32.66 10.79 -14.20
C ILE A 67 31.24 10.34 -14.51
N ALA A 68 31.04 9.43 -15.46
CA ALA A 68 29.73 8.90 -15.81
C ALA A 68 29.07 8.21 -14.63
N ALA A 69 29.81 7.41 -13.85
CA ALA A 69 29.31 6.79 -12.63
C ALA A 69 28.94 7.84 -11.56
N GLY A 70 29.74 8.89 -11.41
CA GLY A 70 29.44 10.01 -10.51
C GLY A 70 28.14 10.74 -10.87
N VAL A 71 27.96 11.05 -12.16
CA VAL A 71 26.73 11.67 -12.67
C VAL A 71 25.51 10.77 -12.45
N ALA A 72 25.65 9.47 -12.71
CA ALA A 72 24.58 8.51 -12.49
C ALA A 72 24.18 8.42 -11.00
N LEU A 73 25.16 8.45 -10.08
CA LEU A 73 24.90 8.47 -8.64
C LEU A 73 24.19 9.76 -8.19
N ILE A 74 24.61 10.91 -8.70
CA ILE A 74 23.95 12.19 -8.40
C ILE A 74 22.52 12.18 -8.91
N TYR A 75 22.27 11.70 -10.13
CA TYR A 75 20.94 11.59 -10.69
C TYR A 75 20.04 10.62 -9.88
N ALA A 76 20.56 9.47 -9.49
CA ALA A 76 19.86 8.51 -8.66
C ALA A 76 19.50 9.10 -7.27
N SER A 77 20.46 9.82 -6.65
CA SER A 77 20.22 10.51 -5.37
C SER A 77 19.15 11.60 -5.50
N TYR A 78 19.18 12.38 -6.56
CA TYR A 78 18.17 13.40 -6.84
C TYR A 78 16.78 12.77 -7.02
N SER A 79 16.67 11.74 -7.85
CA SER A 79 15.41 11.02 -8.10
C SER A 79 14.83 10.39 -6.83
N LEU A 80 15.68 9.80 -5.98
CA LEU A 80 15.25 9.25 -4.68
C LEU A 80 14.75 10.34 -3.73
N THR A 81 15.44 11.48 -3.69
CA THR A 81 15.05 12.62 -2.83
C THR A 81 13.71 13.19 -3.28
N GLU A 82 13.52 13.40 -4.59
CA GLU A 82 12.26 13.88 -5.16
C GLU A 82 11.11 12.92 -4.86
N SER A 83 11.30 11.61 -5.06
CA SER A 83 10.32 10.60 -4.71
C SER A 83 9.97 10.63 -3.21
N TYR A 84 10.95 10.77 -2.33
CA TYR A 84 10.74 10.82 -0.89
C TYR A 84 9.96 12.08 -0.46
N LEU A 85 10.25 13.23 -1.05
CA LEU A 85 9.53 14.48 -0.78
C LEU A 85 8.07 14.39 -1.25
N ASN A 86 7.83 13.84 -2.43
CA ASN A 86 6.47 13.62 -2.93
C ASN A 86 5.67 12.71 -2.01
N TYR A 87 6.23 11.61 -1.49
CA TYR A 87 5.55 10.74 -0.53
C TYR A 87 5.18 11.47 0.78
N LYS A 88 6.06 12.31 1.29
CA LYS A 88 5.75 13.11 2.50
C LYS A 88 4.64 14.14 2.28
N ASP A 89 4.59 14.72 1.11
CA ASP A 89 3.53 15.68 0.77
C ASP A 89 2.18 14.95 0.59
N ASP A 90 2.18 13.74 0.02
CA ASP A 90 0.99 12.89 -0.07
C ASP A 90 0.46 12.50 1.32
N GLU A 91 1.33 12.12 2.25
CA GLU A 91 0.95 11.81 3.64
C GLU A 91 0.29 13.00 4.34
N LYS A 92 0.89 14.19 4.24
CA LYS A 92 0.32 15.42 4.81
C LYS A 92 -1.04 15.75 4.20
N LYS A 93 -1.18 15.54 2.89
CA LYS A 93 -2.41 15.79 2.17
C LYS A 93 -3.55 14.89 2.65
N TYR A 94 -3.31 13.58 2.81
CA TYR A 94 -4.32 12.68 3.36
C TYR A 94 -4.61 12.96 4.84
N ALA A 95 -3.62 13.35 5.64
CA ALA A 95 -3.86 13.80 7.01
C ALA A 95 -4.76 15.04 7.04
N SER A 96 -4.48 16.04 6.21
CA SER A 96 -5.33 17.25 6.07
C SER A 96 -6.74 16.93 5.58
N LEU A 97 -6.91 15.96 4.67
CA LEU A 97 -8.24 15.50 4.24
C LEU A 97 -9.00 14.85 5.39
N ASN A 98 -8.34 14.04 6.20
CA ASN A 98 -8.97 13.45 7.38
C ASN A 98 -9.41 14.54 8.37
N ASP A 99 -8.57 15.55 8.62
CA ASP A 99 -8.93 16.68 9.50
C ASP A 99 -10.12 17.48 8.96
N MET A 100 -10.25 17.63 7.65
CA MET A 100 -11.36 18.36 7.02
C MET A 100 -12.67 17.56 6.97
N PHE A 101 -12.61 16.26 6.75
CA PHE A 101 -13.79 15.46 6.42
C PHE A 101 -14.17 14.42 7.49
N VAL A 102 -13.31 14.20 8.49
CA VAL A 102 -13.59 13.33 9.64
C VAL A 102 -13.67 14.19 10.89
N GLN A 103 -14.82 14.21 11.54
CA GLN A 103 -15.09 15.01 12.74
C GLN A 103 -15.31 14.08 13.94
N ASP A 104 -14.89 14.50 15.13
CA ASP A 104 -15.28 13.84 16.36
C ASP A 104 -16.79 13.96 16.55
N ALA A 105 -17.46 12.88 16.95
CA ALA A 105 -18.92 12.83 17.16
C ALA A 105 -19.44 13.87 18.18
N LYS A 106 -18.56 14.58 18.90
CA LYS A 106 -18.87 15.66 19.84
C LYS A 106 -18.88 17.06 19.21
N GLY A 107 -18.74 17.17 17.89
CA GLY A 107 -18.75 18.47 17.20
C GLY A 107 -17.59 19.40 17.55
N ASN A 108 -16.55 18.89 18.16
CA ASN A 108 -15.35 19.67 18.45
C ASN A 108 -14.43 19.62 17.22
N THR A 109 -14.57 20.60 16.35
CA THR A 109 -13.57 20.88 15.32
C THR A 109 -12.29 21.25 16.06
N GLY A 110 -11.29 20.34 16.02
CA GLY A 110 -9.97 20.59 16.59
C GLY A 110 -9.44 21.94 16.08
N SER A 111 -9.27 22.83 17.01
CA SER A 111 -8.66 24.15 17.02
C SER A 111 -7.83 24.55 15.81
N ASP A 112 -8.10 25.75 15.34
CA ASP A 112 -7.16 26.76 14.81
C ASP A 112 -5.78 26.25 14.41
N SER A 113 -5.67 25.81 13.18
CA SER A 113 -4.43 25.82 12.44
C SER A 113 -4.74 26.40 11.06
N SER A 114 -4.81 27.73 11.02
CA SER A 114 -4.75 28.51 9.79
C SER A 114 -3.36 28.35 9.17
N ALA A 115 -3.16 27.26 8.45
CA ALA A 115 -2.07 27.12 7.50
C ALA A 115 -2.63 27.46 6.12
N GLY A 116 -2.41 28.72 5.73
CA GLY A 116 -2.83 29.25 4.45
C GLY A 116 -2.28 28.46 3.29
N LEU A 117 -3.16 27.98 2.46
CA LEU A 117 -2.86 27.57 1.09
C LEU A 117 -2.63 28.84 0.28
N ASN A 118 -1.37 29.31 0.20
CA ASN A 118 -0.94 30.28 -0.80
C ASN A 118 -0.80 29.55 -2.16
N GLY A 119 -1.89 29.46 -2.86
CA GLY A 119 -1.89 29.23 -4.30
C GLY A 119 -1.91 30.59 -5.01
N ASN A 120 -0.75 31.02 -5.49
CA ASN A 120 -0.55 32.21 -6.29
C ASN A 120 -1.30 32.10 -7.62
N THR A 121 -2.38 32.86 -7.81
CA THR A 121 -2.88 33.29 -9.12
C THR A 121 -3.29 34.71 -8.99
N ASP A 122 -2.40 35.59 -9.47
CA ASP A 122 -2.69 36.98 -9.77
C ASP A 122 -3.80 37.09 -10.84
N LEU A 123 -4.87 37.78 -10.54
CA LEU A 123 -5.62 38.62 -11.51
C LEU A 123 -6.41 39.69 -10.81
N ASN A 124 -5.95 40.88 -11.10
CA ASN A 124 -6.40 42.23 -10.91
C ASN A 124 -7.89 42.53 -10.66
N ASN A 125 -8.04 43.45 -9.67
CA ASN A 125 -8.72 44.77 -9.78
C ASN A 125 -10.23 44.88 -9.58
N SER A 126 -10.66 45.51 -8.50
CA SER A 126 -11.36 46.81 -8.41
C SER A 126 -12.12 47.03 -7.11
N LYS A 127 -11.71 48.05 -6.42
CA LYS A 127 -12.39 49.02 -5.54
C LYS A 127 -13.90 48.87 -5.22
N GLY A 128 -14.18 49.07 -3.91
CA GLY A 128 -15.40 49.82 -3.50
C GLY A 128 -15.92 49.39 -2.12
N SER A 129 -15.53 50.18 -1.11
CA SER A 129 -16.32 50.94 -0.11
C SER A 129 -17.32 50.22 0.82
N ASP A 130 -16.96 50.29 2.13
CA ASP A 130 -17.75 50.73 3.29
C ASP A 130 -19.12 50.11 3.62
N SER A 131 -19.29 49.56 4.79
CA SER A 131 -19.75 50.16 6.04
C SER A 131 -20.33 49.16 7.02
N ASN A 132 -19.79 49.13 8.17
CA ASN A 132 -20.29 49.22 9.56
C ASN A 132 -21.74 48.82 9.87
N SER A 133 -21.90 47.91 10.88
CA SER A 133 -22.62 48.06 12.16
C SER A 133 -22.94 46.72 12.79
N THR A 134 -22.36 46.44 13.92
CA THR A 134 -22.74 46.57 15.35
C THR A 134 -23.96 45.79 15.82
N ALA A 135 -23.67 44.85 16.76
CA ALA A 135 -24.37 44.47 18.00
C ALA A 135 -25.74 43.71 17.87
N ASN A 136 -26.06 42.71 18.62
CA ASN A 136 -26.06 42.55 20.06
C ASN A 136 -26.56 41.16 20.46
N SER A 137 -25.98 40.65 21.50
CA SER A 137 -26.38 39.72 22.54
C SER A 137 -27.86 39.38 22.72
N THR A 138 -28.16 38.10 23.01
CA THR A 138 -28.87 37.72 24.26
C THR A 138 -28.87 36.21 24.51
N ASN A 139 -28.54 35.88 25.73
CA ASN A 139 -28.66 34.59 26.43
C ASN A 139 -30.13 34.15 26.62
N SER A 140 -30.38 32.82 26.63
CA SER A 140 -31.26 32.26 27.69
C SER A 140 -31.10 30.74 27.79
N ASN A 141 -30.73 30.31 29.00
CA ASN A 141 -30.83 28.96 29.56
C ASN A 141 -32.27 28.45 29.61
N THR A 142 -32.51 27.18 29.42
CA THR A 142 -33.42 26.44 30.28
C THR A 142 -33.11 24.94 30.24
N SER A 143 -32.85 24.39 31.41
CA SER A 143 -32.80 22.98 31.82
C SER A 143 -34.18 22.34 31.75
N ASN A 144 -34.26 21.06 31.36
CA ASN A 144 -35.09 20.13 32.14
C ASN A 144 -34.77 18.64 31.92
N THR A 145 -34.76 17.97 33.04
CA THR A 145 -34.63 16.59 33.44
C THR A 145 -35.77 15.72 32.94
N GLY A 146 -35.48 14.44 32.64
CA GLY A 146 -36.56 13.43 32.50
C GLY A 146 -36.02 12.01 32.27
N SER A 147 -35.89 11.26 33.35
CA SER A 147 -35.61 9.83 33.44
C SER A 147 -36.79 8.98 32.96
N SER A 148 -36.53 7.87 32.25
CA SER A 148 -37.26 6.61 32.52
C SER A 148 -36.62 5.41 31.79
N THR A 149 -36.25 4.46 32.60
CA THR A 149 -35.93 3.06 32.37
C THR A 149 -37.02 2.28 31.65
N THR A 150 -36.64 1.41 30.73
CA THR A 150 -37.30 0.10 30.59
C THR A 150 -36.35 -0.93 30.03
N SER A 151 -36.14 -1.98 30.81
CA SER A 151 -35.39 -3.19 30.47
C SER A 151 -36.20 -4.08 29.53
N SER A 152 -35.53 -4.69 28.55
CA SER A 152 -35.93 -5.99 28.06
C SER A 152 -34.73 -6.80 27.63
N ASN A 153 -34.54 -7.91 28.34
CA ASN A 153 -33.57 -8.98 28.08
C ASN A 153 -33.77 -9.60 26.70
N SER A 154 -32.67 -9.79 25.97
CA SER A 154 -32.48 -11.02 25.20
C SER A 154 -31.02 -11.28 25.03
N SER A 155 -30.61 -12.39 25.59
CA SER A 155 -29.29 -12.98 25.61
C SER A 155 -28.88 -13.51 24.23
N SER A 156 -27.81 -12.98 23.69
CA SER A 156 -26.73 -13.68 23.00
C SER A 156 -25.56 -12.69 22.89
N SER A 157 -24.98 -12.45 24.01
CA SER A 157 -23.77 -11.72 24.20
C SER A 157 -22.63 -12.68 24.14
N ASP A 158 -21.50 -12.14 23.82
CA ASP A 158 -20.13 -12.59 23.97
C ASP A 158 -19.39 -12.91 22.68
N ILE A 159 -19.67 -12.16 21.61
CA ILE A 159 -18.76 -12.11 20.50
C ILE A 159 -18.56 -10.63 20.13
N LEU A 160 -17.35 -10.14 20.41
CA LEU A 160 -16.81 -8.83 20.06
C LEU A 160 -17.24 -7.68 21.00
N ASN A 161 -16.39 -7.41 21.97
CA ASN A 161 -16.33 -6.07 22.59
C ASN A 161 -16.02 -5.06 21.47
N TYR A 162 -17.07 -4.49 20.92
CA TYR A 162 -17.02 -3.38 19.99
C TYR A 162 -16.24 -2.23 20.64
N SER A 163 -15.15 -1.83 20.03
CA SER A 163 -14.37 -0.69 20.54
C SER A 163 -15.26 0.54 20.60
N ALA A 164 -15.43 1.08 21.82
CA ALA A 164 -16.19 2.31 22.04
C ALA A 164 -15.60 3.53 21.29
N ASP A 165 -14.45 3.37 20.62
CA ASP A 165 -13.80 4.41 19.82
C ASP A 165 -14.43 4.59 18.44
N SER A 166 -15.10 3.58 17.86
CA SER A 166 -15.78 3.70 16.57
C SER A 166 -16.96 4.68 16.58
N LYS A 167 -17.46 5.04 17.76
CA LYS A 167 -18.55 6.03 17.93
C LYS A 167 -18.06 7.49 18.05
N LYS A 168 -16.74 7.73 17.98
CA LYS A 168 -16.18 9.04 18.28
C LYS A 168 -15.94 9.92 17.05
N TRP A 169 -16.13 9.41 15.84
CA TRP A 169 -15.85 10.16 14.63
C TRP A 169 -16.95 9.97 13.59
N VAL A 170 -17.17 10.98 12.78
CA VAL A 170 -18.18 11.01 11.71
C VAL A 170 -17.52 11.45 10.41
N TRP A 171 -17.79 10.71 9.35
CA TRP A 171 -17.39 11.03 8.00
C TRP A 171 -18.33 12.05 7.35
N ASN A 172 -17.77 13.21 6.92
CA ASN A 172 -18.55 14.23 6.22
C ASN A 172 -18.60 13.97 4.72
N TYR A 173 -19.50 13.08 4.32
CA TYR A 173 -19.67 12.67 2.92
C TYR A 173 -20.04 13.83 2.00
N ASP A 174 -20.90 14.76 2.45
CA ASP A 174 -21.38 15.89 1.63
C ASP A 174 -20.25 16.87 1.33
N ALA A 175 -19.37 17.10 2.27
CA ALA A 175 -18.20 17.93 2.06
C ALA A 175 -17.21 17.25 1.09
N MET A 176 -17.01 15.93 1.23
CA MET A 176 -16.16 15.18 0.32
C MET A 176 -16.73 15.14 -1.10
N LEU A 177 -18.03 14.99 -1.29
CA LEU A 177 -18.67 15.02 -2.62
C LEU A 177 -18.47 16.37 -3.33
N LYS A 178 -18.43 17.49 -2.59
CA LYS A 178 -18.10 18.79 -3.15
C LYS A 178 -16.64 18.90 -3.56
N TYR A 179 -15.76 18.19 -2.85
CA TYR A 179 -14.33 18.15 -3.14
C TYR A 179 -14.00 17.20 -4.30
N ASN A 180 -14.65 16.02 -4.31
CA ASN A 180 -14.52 15.02 -5.36
C ASN A 180 -15.86 14.26 -5.51
N ASP A 181 -16.53 14.49 -6.65
CA ASP A 181 -17.82 13.91 -6.99
C ASP A 181 -17.80 12.40 -7.24
N GLU A 182 -16.62 11.79 -7.35
CA GLU A 182 -16.43 10.35 -7.48
C GLU A 182 -16.29 9.63 -6.12
N ALA A 183 -16.38 10.37 -5.01
CA ALA A 183 -16.38 9.76 -3.67
C ALA A 183 -17.61 8.87 -3.45
N LYS A 184 -17.39 7.67 -2.91
CA LYS A 184 -18.45 6.68 -2.61
C LYS A 184 -18.54 6.35 -1.13
N GLY A 185 -17.46 6.49 -0.39
CA GLY A 185 -17.40 6.13 1.00
C GLY A 185 -16.05 6.41 1.65
N TYR A 186 -15.85 5.78 2.79
CA TYR A 186 -14.63 5.90 3.58
C TYR A 186 -14.31 4.57 4.23
N ILE A 187 -13.02 4.22 4.32
CA ILE A 187 -12.52 3.01 4.99
C ILE A 187 -11.58 3.39 6.13
N LYS A 188 -11.79 2.75 7.28
CA LYS A 188 -10.88 2.86 8.42
C LYS A 188 -10.59 1.49 9.01
N LEU A 189 -9.34 1.24 9.36
CA LEU A 189 -8.92 0.13 10.21
C LEU A 189 -8.31 0.72 11.48
N ASP A 190 -9.01 0.57 12.57
CA ASP A 190 -8.64 1.21 13.83
C ASP A 190 -7.24 0.79 14.31
N GLY A 191 -6.49 1.75 14.89
CA GLY A 191 -5.11 1.53 15.33
C GLY A 191 -4.09 1.37 14.21
N THR A 192 -4.47 1.71 12.95
CA THR A 192 -3.59 1.70 11.77
C THR A 192 -3.65 3.03 11.01
N ARG A 193 -2.86 3.15 9.94
CA ARG A 193 -2.89 4.31 9.03
C ARG A 193 -3.97 4.19 7.96
N ILE A 194 -4.69 3.08 7.88
CA ILE A 194 -5.79 2.91 6.92
C ILE A 194 -6.99 3.73 7.38
N GLN A 195 -7.10 4.93 6.82
CA GLN A 195 -8.20 5.87 7.02
C GLN A 195 -8.28 6.79 5.79
N TYR A 196 -9.04 6.31 4.77
CA TYR A 196 -9.04 6.91 3.44
C TYR A 196 -10.43 7.02 2.85
N PRO A 197 -10.75 8.08 2.09
CA PRO A 197 -11.93 8.08 1.22
C PRO A 197 -11.80 7.01 0.14
N ILE A 198 -12.96 6.48 -0.28
CA ILE A 198 -13.09 5.49 -1.33
C ILE A 198 -13.70 6.17 -2.54
N PHE A 199 -13.07 6.01 -3.70
CA PHE A 199 -13.51 6.59 -4.97
C PHE A 199 -13.92 5.51 -5.97
N GLU A 200 -14.70 5.91 -6.98
CA GLU A 200 -15.04 5.06 -8.11
C GLU A 200 -14.91 5.86 -9.40
N HIS A 201 -14.09 5.36 -10.31
CA HIS A 201 -13.88 5.94 -11.63
C HIS A 201 -14.37 4.98 -12.73
N SER A 202 -14.45 5.44 -13.96
CA SER A 202 -14.84 4.62 -15.10
C SER A 202 -13.82 3.55 -15.51
N ASP A 203 -12.63 3.54 -14.89
CA ASP A 203 -11.57 2.55 -15.11
C ASP A 203 -10.75 2.29 -13.82
N ASN A 204 -9.92 1.24 -13.85
CA ASN A 204 -9.04 0.86 -12.74
C ASN A 204 -7.62 1.47 -12.84
N LYS A 205 -7.40 2.51 -13.67
CA LYS A 205 -6.08 3.10 -13.91
C LYS A 205 -5.93 4.50 -13.32
N TYR A 206 -7.02 5.27 -13.33
CA TYR A 206 -7.01 6.68 -12.93
C TYR A 206 -6.49 6.86 -11.51
N TYR A 207 -7.13 6.23 -10.53
CA TYR A 207 -6.76 6.35 -9.10
C TYR A 207 -5.51 5.55 -8.70
N LEU A 208 -4.85 4.85 -9.63
CA LEU A 208 -3.49 4.36 -9.38
C LEU A 208 -2.47 5.51 -9.30
N LYS A 209 -2.78 6.66 -9.91
CA LYS A 209 -1.84 7.79 -10.01
C LYS A 209 -2.49 9.15 -9.80
N HIS A 210 -3.68 9.19 -9.21
CA HIS A 210 -4.38 10.44 -8.86
C HIS A 210 -4.91 10.35 -7.44
N GLY A 211 -4.70 11.41 -6.68
CA GLY A 211 -5.18 11.53 -5.31
C GLY A 211 -6.67 11.89 -5.24
N ALA A 212 -7.15 12.12 -4.03
CA ALA A 212 -8.52 12.54 -3.75
C ALA A 212 -8.90 13.87 -4.42
N ASP A 213 -7.94 14.73 -4.71
CA ASP A 213 -8.09 16.01 -5.43
C ASP A 213 -8.04 15.89 -6.95
N LYS A 214 -8.02 14.68 -7.47
CA LYS A 214 -7.86 14.39 -8.90
C LYS A 214 -6.54 14.87 -9.50
N ILE A 215 -5.56 15.28 -8.68
CA ILE A 215 -4.22 15.66 -9.13
C ILE A 215 -3.32 14.41 -9.15
N TYR A 216 -2.36 14.40 -10.10
CA TYR A 216 -1.36 13.34 -10.18
C TYR A 216 -0.64 13.16 -8.84
N ASN A 217 -0.61 11.91 -8.37
CA ASN A 217 -0.06 11.52 -7.08
C ASN A 217 0.42 10.06 -7.18
N GLY A 218 1.67 9.80 -6.84
CA GLY A 218 2.26 8.47 -6.93
C GLY A 218 1.67 7.45 -5.94
N ALA A 219 1.10 7.89 -4.82
CA ALA A 219 0.40 7.04 -3.87
C ALA A 219 -1.02 6.67 -4.35
N GLY A 220 -1.59 7.44 -5.28
CA GLY A 220 -2.94 7.24 -5.77
C GLY A 220 -4.00 7.45 -4.68
N ALA A 221 -5.10 6.71 -4.78
CA ALA A 221 -6.18 6.69 -3.81
C ALA A 221 -6.68 5.26 -3.58
N ILE A 222 -7.58 5.07 -2.60
CA ILE A 222 -8.34 3.81 -2.47
C ILE A 222 -9.53 3.90 -3.41
N PHE A 223 -9.71 2.89 -4.25
CA PHE A 223 -10.74 2.93 -5.27
C PHE A 223 -11.41 1.57 -5.51
N ILE A 224 -12.62 1.64 -6.01
CA ILE A 224 -13.49 0.51 -6.35
C ILE A 224 -13.11 0.00 -7.73
N ASP A 225 -13.10 -1.32 -7.90
CA ASP A 225 -13.05 -1.93 -9.24
C ASP A 225 -14.33 -1.57 -10.00
N TYR A 226 -14.22 -0.79 -11.07
CA TYR A 226 -15.34 -0.29 -11.87
C TYR A 226 -16.24 -1.39 -12.48
N ARG A 227 -15.74 -2.63 -12.51
CA ARG A 227 -16.48 -3.81 -13.02
C ARG A 227 -17.43 -4.40 -12.01
N THR A 228 -17.29 -4.05 -10.72
CA THR A 228 -18.20 -4.48 -9.65
C THR A 228 -19.40 -3.54 -9.57
N ALA A 229 -20.43 -3.96 -8.84
CA ALA A 229 -21.62 -3.13 -8.63
C ALA A 229 -21.46 -2.06 -7.51
N GLY A 230 -20.21 -1.66 -7.21
CA GLY A 230 -19.90 -0.70 -6.17
C GLY A 230 -20.07 -1.25 -4.76
N LEU A 231 -20.06 -0.34 -3.77
CA LEU A 231 -20.13 -0.71 -2.33
C LEU A 231 -21.47 -1.33 -1.91
N GLU A 232 -22.55 -1.12 -2.68
CA GLU A 232 -23.86 -1.71 -2.42
C GLU A 232 -24.11 -3.01 -3.18
N GLY A 233 -23.17 -3.43 -4.04
CA GLY A 233 -23.22 -4.71 -4.73
C GLY A 233 -23.05 -5.90 -3.81
N ASP A 234 -23.29 -7.12 -4.32
CA ASP A 234 -23.07 -8.35 -3.54
C ASP A 234 -21.59 -8.53 -3.19
N MET A 235 -20.69 -8.13 -4.09
CA MET A 235 -19.25 -8.13 -3.89
C MET A 235 -18.62 -6.90 -4.54
N CYS A 236 -17.73 -6.26 -3.79
CA CYS A 236 -16.95 -5.11 -4.21
C CYS A 236 -15.46 -5.37 -4.00
N ILE A 237 -14.63 -4.94 -4.95
CA ILE A 237 -13.17 -5.01 -4.80
C ILE A 237 -12.65 -3.59 -4.60
N LEU A 238 -11.88 -3.40 -3.53
CA LEU A 238 -11.15 -2.17 -3.26
C LEU A 238 -9.66 -2.36 -3.53
N TYR A 239 -9.09 -1.46 -4.28
CA TYR A 239 -7.66 -1.40 -4.56
C TYR A 239 -6.99 -0.26 -3.80
N GLY A 240 -5.76 -0.50 -3.39
CA GLY A 240 -4.86 0.50 -2.83
C GLY A 240 -3.42 0.05 -2.95
N HIS A 241 -2.50 0.99 -3.14
CA HIS A 241 -1.08 0.71 -3.25
C HIS A 241 -0.48 0.15 -1.96
N ASN A 242 0.58 -0.66 -2.11
CA ASN A 242 1.47 -1.08 -1.04
C ASN A 242 2.67 -0.14 -0.98
N MET A 243 2.50 1.01 -0.32
CA MET A 243 3.50 2.07 -0.30
C MET A 243 4.64 1.79 0.69
N LEU A 244 5.86 2.17 0.34
CA LEU A 244 7.04 1.98 1.20
C LEU A 244 7.01 2.83 2.46
N ASP A 245 6.37 4.00 2.40
CA ASP A 245 6.19 4.92 3.53
C ASP A 245 5.14 4.46 4.55
N GLY A 246 4.47 3.35 4.29
CA GLY A 246 3.43 2.80 5.16
C GLY A 246 2.02 3.28 4.84
N SER A 247 1.81 4.14 3.86
CA SER A 247 0.51 4.67 3.47
C SER A 247 -0.31 3.70 2.61
N MET A 248 -1.52 4.11 2.27
CA MET A 248 -2.51 3.37 1.48
C MET A 248 -2.81 2.00 2.09
N PHE A 249 -2.79 0.92 1.29
CA PHE A 249 -3.04 -0.44 1.76
C PHE A 249 -1.77 -1.19 2.21
N LYS A 250 -0.70 -0.46 2.57
CA LYS A 250 0.51 -1.09 3.12
C LYS A 250 0.21 -2.00 4.31
N GLU A 251 -0.62 -1.55 5.23
CA GLU A 251 -0.90 -2.30 6.46
C GLU A 251 -1.84 -3.50 6.26
N ILE A 252 -2.48 -3.63 5.09
CA ILE A 252 -3.14 -4.88 4.67
C ILE A 252 -2.15 -6.06 4.64
N MET A 253 -0.85 -5.78 4.39
CA MET A 253 0.20 -6.78 4.45
C MET A 253 0.39 -7.40 5.84
N ASN A 254 0.03 -6.68 6.91
CA ASN A 254 0.16 -7.13 8.29
C ASN A 254 -0.84 -8.25 8.62
N PHE A 255 -1.90 -8.44 7.84
CA PHE A 255 -2.80 -9.59 7.97
C PHE A 255 -2.16 -10.96 7.67
N ARG A 256 -0.88 -10.99 7.35
CA ARG A 256 -0.05 -12.22 7.33
C ARG A 256 0.35 -12.67 8.73
N ASP A 257 0.30 -11.75 9.69
CA ASP A 257 0.58 -12.02 11.11
C ASP A 257 -0.72 -12.37 11.85
N LYS A 258 -0.67 -13.45 12.64
CA LYS A 258 -1.85 -13.94 13.38
C LYS A 258 -2.28 -13.02 14.51
N ASP A 259 -1.34 -12.37 15.17
CA ASP A 259 -1.66 -11.46 16.28
C ASP A 259 -2.27 -10.17 15.73
N PHE A 260 -1.81 -9.73 14.56
CA PHE A 260 -2.44 -8.63 13.84
C PHE A 260 -3.89 -8.98 13.43
N CYS A 261 -4.12 -10.16 12.84
CA CYS A 261 -5.47 -10.63 12.50
C CYS A 261 -6.39 -10.65 13.72
N LYS A 262 -5.90 -11.17 14.85
CA LYS A 262 -6.66 -11.23 16.11
C LYS A 262 -7.00 -9.84 16.65
N LYS A 263 -6.10 -8.88 16.50
CA LYS A 263 -6.28 -7.51 16.97
C LYS A 263 -7.20 -6.68 16.09
N HIS A 264 -7.28 -7.01 14.79
CA HIS A 264 -8.00 -6.23 13.78
C HIS A 264 -9.04 -7.10 13.04
N PRO A 265 -10.09 -7.60 13.75
CA PRO A 265 -11.11 -8.45 13.14
C PRO A 265 -12.18 -7.67 12.36
N THR A 266 -12.18 -6.34 12.44
CA THR A 266 -13.23 -5.48 11.86
C THR A 266 -12.64 -4.26 11.17
N PHE A 267 -13.40 -3.73 10.20
CA PHE A 267 -13.20 -2.43 9.58
C PHE A 267 -14.42 -1.56 9.77
N ASP A 268 -14.21 -0.27 9.90
CA ASP A 268 -15.25 0.75 9.77
C ASP A 268 -15.36 1.17 8.31
N ILE A 269 -16.54 1.06 7.71
CA ILE A 269 -16.82 1.44 6.33
C ILE A 269 -18.01 2.39 6.30
N TYR A 270 -17.79 3.59 5.77
CA TYR A 270 -18.89 4.46 5.36
C TYR A 270 -19.25 4.21 3.91
N ILE A 271 -20.54 4.07 3.65
CA ILE A 271 -21.12 4.00 2.31
C ILE A 271 -22.05 5.19 2.19
N GLY A 272 -21.62 6.19 1.43
CA GLY A 272 -22.27 7.48 1.50
C GLY A 272 -22.22 8.04 2.92
N ARG A 273 -23.40 8.28 3.52
CA ARG A 273 -23.55 8.77 4.90
C ARG A 273 -23.71 7.66 5.94
N LYS A 274 -23.90 6.40 5.52
CA LYS A 274 -24.18 5.29 6.40
C LYS A 274 -22.90 4.62 6.86
N HIS A 275 -22.78 4.39 8.17
CA HIS A 275 -21.65 3.73 8.81
C HIS A 275 -21.96 2.26 9.08
N TYR A 276 -21.07 1.36 8.68
CA TYR A 276 -21.18 -0.08 8.89
C TYR A 276 -19.90 -0.63 9.49
N ILE A 277 -20.04 -1.63 10.35
CA ILE A 277 -18.94 -2.48 10.74
C ILE A 277 -18.85 -3.64 9.77
N TYR A 278 -17.67 -3.86 9.20
CA TYR A 278 -17.39 -5.00 8.37
C TYR A 278 -16.51 -6.00 9.11
N TYR A 279 -16.90 -7.26 9.11
CA TYR A 279 -16.22 -8.35 9.80
C TYR A 279 -15.32 -9.12 8.85
N VAL A 280 -14.02 -9.20 9.18
CA VAL A 280 -13.06 -9.96 8.40
C VAL A 280 -13.33 -11.45 8.58
N PHE A 281 -13.44 -12.19 7.48
CA PHE A 281 -13.65 -13.62 7.48
C PHE A 281 -12.59 -14.42 6.75
N SER A 282 -11.79 -13.75 5.89
CA SER A 282 -10.75 -14.42 5.13
C SER A 282 -9.59 -13.47 4.80
N VAL A 283 -8.37 -13.97 4.99
CA VAL A 283 -7.12 -13.29 4.60
C VAL A 283 -6.18 -14.29 3.94
N PHE A 284 -5.67 -13.97 2.77
CA PHE A 284 -4.76 -14.85 2.03
C PHE A 284 -3.97 -14.09 0.98
N SER A 285 -2.91 -14.71 0.44
CA SER A 285 -2.21 -14.21 -0.73
C SER A 285 -2.67 -14.95 -1.98
N GLY A 286 -2.85 -14.25 -3.07
CA GLY A 286 -3.29 -14.79 -4.36
C GLY A 286 -2.64 -14.08 -5.53
N LYS A 287 -2.91 -14.56 -6.76
CA LYS A 287 -2.52 -13.90 -8.00
C LYS A 287 -3.62 -12.96 -8.47
N ASP A 288 -3.26 -11.80 -9.02
CA ASP A 288 -4.19 -10.82 -9.60
C ASP A 288 -4.90 -11.31 -10.89
N VAL A 289 -4.35 -12.37 -11.50
CA VAL A 289 -4.93 -13.05 -12.68
C VAL A 289 -5.75 -14.27 -12.31
N ASP A 290 -5.99 -14.57 -11.03
CA ASP A 290 -6.84 -15.70 -10.61
C ASP A 290 -8.31 -15.32 -10.77
N GLU A 291 -8.87 -15.61 -11.95
CA GLU A 291 -10.28 -15.37 -12.33
C GLU A 291 -11.28 -16.03 -11.37
N LYS A 292 -10.85 -17.05 -10.62
CA LYS A 292 -11.69 -17.69 -9.60
C LYS A 292 -11.78 -16.86 -8.31
N ILE A 293 -10.91 -15.92 -8.13
CA ILE A 293 -10.86 -15.00 -6.97
C ILE A 293 -11.37 -13.63 -7.38
N TYR A 294 -10.83 -13.06 -8.47
CA TYR A 294 -11.23 -11.76 -9.00
C TYR A 294 -12.46 -11.90 -9.88
N GLN A 295 -13.63 -11.98 -9.24
CA GLN A 295 -14.93 -11.95 -9.90
C GLN A 295 -15.54 -10.57 -9.74
N TYR A 296 -16.34 -10.13 -10.68
CA TYR A 296 -16.91 -8.77 -10.73
C TYR A 296 -18.44 -8.79 -10.64
N GLY A 297 -19.03 -9.95 -10.61
CA GLY A 297 -20.44 -10.25 -10.46
C GLY A 297 -20.65 -11.75 -10.52
N PHE A 298 -21.86 -12.20 -10.19
CA PHE A 298 -22.24 -13.60 -10.15
C PHE A 298 -23.53 -13.80 -10.95
N GLU A 299 -23.61 -14.88 -11.71
CA GLU A 299 -24.80 -15.19 -12.50
C GLU A 299 -26.00 -15.57 -11.60
N ASN A 300 -25.70 -16.21 -10.48
CA ASN A 300 -26.71 -16.66 -9.53
C ASN A 300 -26.12 -16.84 -8.11
N LYS A 301 -26.98 -17.06 -7.12
CA LYS A 301 -26.57 -17.26 -5.72
C LYS A 301 -25.66 -18.49 -5.52
N SER A 302 -25.77 -19.54 -6.33
CA SER A 302 -24.92 -20.73 -6.22
C SER A 302 -23.47 -20.42 -6.60
N ASP A 303 -23.26 -19.59 -7.62
CA ASP A 303 -21.92 -19.15 -8.04
C ASP A 303 -21.31 -18.24 -6.99
N PHE A 304 -22.10 -17.33 -6.42
CA PHE A 304 -21.67 -16.49 -5.31
C PHE A 304 -21.29 -17.32 -4.08
N GLN A 305 -22.11 -18.31 -3.72
CA GLN A 305 -21.80 -19.23 -2.62
C GLN A 305 -20.51 -20.00 -2.87
N SER A 306 -20.30 -20.48 -4.10
CA SER A 306 -19.08 -21.19 -4.50
C SER A 306 -17.84 -20.32 -4.38
N TRP A 307 -17.95 -19.03 -4.70
CA TRP A 307 -16.89 -18.05 -4.52
C TRP A 307 -16.63 -17.79 -3.02
N ILE A 308 -17.66 -17.57 -2.21
CA ILE A 308 -17.55 -17.42 -0.75
C ILE A 308 -16.82 -18.64 -0.14
N ASP A 309 -17.23 -19.85 -0.49
CA ASP A 309 -16.63 -21.09 0.00
C ASP A 309 -15.15 -21.18 -0.33
N ARG A 310 -14.79 -20.78 -1.53
CA ARG A 310 -13.41 -20.76 -2.05
C ARG A 310 -12.54 -19.77 -1.26
N VAL A 311 -12.97 -18.51 -1.14
CA VAL A 311 -12.17 -17.50 -0.44
C VAL A 311 -12.10 -17.78 1.07
N TYR A 312 -13.19 -18.31 1.66
CA TYR A 312 -13.20 -18.74 3.04
C TYR A 312 -12.20 -19.87 3.31
N SER A 313 -12.12 -20.86 2.41
CA SER A 313 -11.20 -21.99 2.53
C SER A 313 -9.73 -21.61 2.34
N LYS A 314 -9.44 -20.50 1.64
CA LYS A 314 -8.08 -19.99 1.39
C LYS A 314 -7.52 -19.19 2.57
N SER A 315 -8.33 -18.84 3.56
CA SER A 315 -7.88 -18.01 4.67
C SER A 315 -6.72 -18.64 5.43
N THR A 316 -5.65 -17.87 5.61
CA THR A 316 -4.46 -18.27 6.38
C THR A 316 -4.64 -18.10 7.89
N TYR A 317 -5.73 -17.42 8.30
CA TYR A 317 -6.13 -17.24 9.69
C TYR A 317 -7.62 -17.52 9.84
N LYS A 318 -8.00 -18.24 10.88
CA LYS A 318 -9.40 -18.50 11.19
C LYS A 318 -9.89 -17.42 12.15
N PHE A 319 -10.73 -16.53 11.64
CA PHE A 319 -11.37 -15.50 12.45
C PHE A 319 -12.52 -16.11 13.28
N ASP A 320 -12.77 -15.50 14.42
CA ASP A 320 -13.93 -15.82 15.27
C ASP A 320 -15.17 -15.07 14.78
N THR A 321 -15.45 -15.21 13.49
CA THR A 321 -16.60 -14.64 12.80
C THR A 321 -17.35 -15.74 12.06
N ARG A 322 -18.64 -15.55 11.83
CA ARG A 322 -19.40 -16.53 11.04
C ARG A 322 -18.89 -16.57 9.59
N LYS A 323 -19.13 -17.66 8.92
CA LYS A 323 -18.98 -17.74 7.47
C LYS A 323 -20.08 -16.90 6.81
N PRO A 324 -19.75 -16.07 5.79
CA PRO A 324 -20.75 -15.32 5.05
C PRO A 324 -21.70 -16.23 4.26
N THR A 325 -22.85 -15.69 3.93
CA THR A 325 -23.87 -16.27 3.06
C THR A 325 -24.07 -15.41 1.81
N THR A 326 -24.88 -15.84 0.89
CA THR A 326 -25.21 -15.08 -0.32
C THR A 326 -26.13 -13.88 -0.09
N ASP A 327 -26.57 -13.65 1.12
CA ASP A 327 -27.36 -12.47 1.50
C ASP A 327 -26.46 -11.35 2.09
N ASP A 328 -25.18 -11.67 2.31
CA ASP A 328 -24.20 -10.71 2.80
C ASP A 328 -23.62 -9.86 1.66
N LYS A 329 -23.25 -8.62 1.99
CA LYS A 329 -22.46 -7.73 1.13
C LYS A 329 -21.00 -7.87 1.48
N ILE A 330 -20.18 -8.16 0.50
CA ILE A 330 -18.76 -8.49 0.72
C ILE A 330 -17.86 -7.43 0.09
N ILE A 331 -16.83 -7.03 0.83
CA ILE A 331 -15.73 -6.21 0.32
C ILE A 331 -14.45 -7.06 0.36
N MET A 332 -13.70 -7.03 -0.74
CA MET A 332 -12.37 -7.60 -0.85
C MET A 332 -11.35 -6.47 -1.04
N CYS A 333 -10.52 -6.20 -0.04
CA CYS A 333 -9.38 -5.31 -0.18
C CYS A 333 -8.21 -6.04 -0.83
N SER A 334 -7.57 -5.42 -1.81
CA SER A 334 -6.47 -5.97 -2.59
C SER A 334 -5.31 -5.00 -2.69
N THR A 335 -4.10 -5.45 -2.32
CA THR A 335 -2.85 -4.70 -2.48
C THR A 335 -1.73 -5.55 -3.06
N CYS A 336 -0.75 -4.89 -3.70
CA CYS A 336 0.41 -5.57 -4.29
C CYS A 336 1.30 -6.17 -3.19
N VAL A 337 1.80 -7.38 -3.44
CA VAL A 337 2.86 -8.00 -2.64
C VAL A 337 4.21 -7.76 -3.33
N ASP A 338 4.23 -7.92 -4.65
CA ASP A 338 5.40 -7.81 -5.51
C ASP A 338 4.99 -7.44 -6.94
N ASP A 339 5.99 -7.24 -7.79
CA ASP A 339 5.81 -6.92 -9.21
C ASP A 339 5.39 -8.12 -10.08
N TYR A 340 5.33 -9.33 -9.49
CA TYR A 340 4.94 -10.58 -10.19
C TYR A 340 3.45 -10.88 -10.11
N GLY A 341 2.62 -9.89 -9.73
CA GLY A 341 1.17 -10.03 -9.64
C GLY A 341 0.69 -10.76 -8.39
N ASN A 342 1.53 -10.95 -7.38
CA ASN A 342 1.07 -11.44 -6.09
C ASN A 342 0.34 -10.32 -5.34
N ARG A 343 -0.81 -10.67 -4.76
CA ARG A 343 -1.67 -9.75 -4.00
C ARG A 343 -1.87 -10.28 -2.58
N GLN A 344 -1.98 -9.36 -1.61
CA GLN A 344 -2.54 -9.65 -0.31
C GLN A 344 -4.00 -9.25 -0.33
N LEU A 345 -4.85 -10.16 0.12
CA LEU A 345 -6.30 -10.03 0.07
C LEU A 345 -6.88 -10.13 1.48
N VAL A 346 -7.82 -9.25 1.79
CA VAL A 346 -8.62 -9.26 3.01
C VAL A 346 -10.09 -9.18 2.59
N CYS A 347 -10.86 -10.24 2.90
CA CYS A 347 -12.28 -10.30 2.60
C CYS A 347 -13.10 -10.12 3.88
N MET A 348 -14.11 -9.27 3.82
CA MET A 348 -14.96 -8.91 4.93
C MET A 348 -16.43 -8.82 4.48
N TYR A 349 -17.35 -9.14 5.37
CA TYR A 349 -18.78 -9.00 5.13
C TYR A 349 -19.38 -7.88 5.97
N ARG A 350 -20.43 -7.24 5.44
CA ARG A 350 -21.16 -6.17 6.10
C ARG A 350 -21.86 -6.70 7.36
N GLY A 351 -21.63 -6.05 8.46
CA GLY A 351 -22.36 -6.23 9.69
C GLY A 351 -23.46 -5.20 9.88
N GLU A 352 -23.66 -4.79 11.12
CA GLU A 352 -24.73 -3.87 11.50
C GLU A 352 -24.40 -2.43 11.09
N GLU A 353 -25.46 -1.65 10.77
CA GLU A 353 -25.36 -0.21 10.61
C GLU A 353 -25.17 0.41 12.01
N VAL A 354 -24.15 1.24 12.15
CA VAL A 354 -23.92 2.01 13.36
C VAL A 354 -24.88 3.19 13.33
N VAL A 355 -25.88 3.17 14.21
CA VAL A 355 -26.84 4.27 14.37
C VAL A 355 -26.29 5.16 15.50
N ASP A 356 -25.99 6.42 15.18
CA ASP A 356 -25.53 7.43 16.15
C ASP A 356 -26.62 7.89 17.11
#